data_7c69bc9a33fa6659338897c0c7c4c96c
#
_entry.id   7c69bc9a33fa6659338897c0c7c4c96c
#
_cell.length_a   1.000
_cell.length_b   1.000
_cell.length_c   1.000
_cell.angle_alpha   90.00
_cell.angle_beta   90.00
_cell.angle_gamma   90.00
#
_symmetry.space_group_name_H-M   'P 1'
#
loop_
_entity.id
_entity.type
_entity.pdbx_description
1 polymer ?
#
loop_
_entity_poly.entity_id
_entity_poly.type
_entity_poly.pdbx_seq_one_letter_code
_entity_poly.pdbx_strand_id
1 'polypeptide(L)' 'MEQYEIRITKKGDPKPQVIRAALASAYAAIRRAVKLAEDGDLVEVWLGLTCIYSTAGAAI' A
#
# COMPACT_ATOMS: atom_id res chain seq x y z
N MET A 1 14.00 -11.08 -4.27
CA MET A 1 13.13 -9.99 -3.84
C MET A 1 12.05 -9.75 -4.87
N GLU A 2 10.85 -9.43 -4.40
CA GLU A 2 9.73 -9.16 -5.28
C GLU A 2 9.50 -7.67 -5.42
N GLN A 3 8.97 -7.27 -6.55
CA GLN A 3 8.62 -5.89 -6.81
C GLN A 3 7.20 -5.65 -6.31
N TYR A 4 7.05 -4.76 -5.35
CA TYR A 4 5.75 -4.42 -4.78
C TYR A 4 5.33 -3.03 -5.21
N GLU A 5 4.04 -2.82 -5.32
CA GLU A 5 3.48 -1.51 -5.59
C GLU A 5 2.66 -1.07 -4.39
N ILE A 6 3.03 0.06 -3.82
CA ILE A 6 2.33 0.64 -2.66
C ILE A 6 1.54 1.83 -3.17
N ARG A 7 0.23 1.82 -2.95
CA ARG A 7 -0.65 2.91 -3.34
C ARG A 7 -1.21 3.57 -2.10
N ILE A 8 -0.97 4.86 -1.96
CA ILE A 8 -1.43 5.62 -0.80
C ILE A 8 -2.31 6.76 -1.32
N THR A 9 -3.57 6.76 -0.91
CA THR A 9 -4.51 7.81 -1.26
C THR A 9 -4.69 8.70 -0.05
N LYS A 10 -4.22 9.93 -0.15
CA LYS A 10 -4.30 10.91 0.92
C LYS A 10 -5.74 11.34 1.12
N LYS A 11 -6.10 11.63 2.38
CA LYS A 11 -7.41 12.14 2.71
C LYS A 11 -7.64 13.46 1.96
N GLY A 12 -8.74 13.52 1.22
CA GLY A 12 -9.09 14.71 0.46
C GLY A 12 -8.44 14.82 -0.91
N ASP A 13 -7.58 13.87 -1.28
CA ASP A 13 -6.93 13.84 -2.58
C ASP A 13 -7.35 12.58 -3.32
N PRO A 14 -8.04 12.69 -4.47
CA PRO A 14 -8.51 11.51 -5.20
C PRO A 14 -7.41 10.70 -5.88
N LYS A 15 -6.22 11.26 -6.03
CA LYS A 15 -5.14 10.60 -6.77
C LYS A 15 -4.22 9.85 -5.83
N PRO A 16 -4.04 8.54 -6.01
CA PRO A 16 -3.12 7.79 -5.17
C PRO A 16 -1.67 8.10 -5.53
N GLN A 17 -0.81 8.10 -4.54
CA GLN A 17 0.63 8.06 -4.74
C GLN A 17 1.02 6.61 -4.97
N VAL A 18 1.80 6.37 -6.00
CA VAL A 18 2.24 5.02 -6.33
C VAL A 18 3.74 4.93 -6.13
N ILE A 19 4.15 4.00 -5.28
CA ILE A 19 5.55 3.76 -4.96
C ILE A 19 5.86 2.31 -5.30
N ARG A 20 6.89 2.08 -6.09
CA ARG A 20 7.33 0.73 -6.43
C ARG A 20 8.65 0.46 -5.75
N ALA A 21 8.75 -0.70 -5.12
CA ALA A 21 9.96 -1.06 -4.39
C ALA A 21 10.16 -2.57 -4.42
N ALA A 22 11.42 -2.96 -4.55
CA ALA A 22 11.80 -4.37 -4.42
C ALA A 22 12.03 -4.65 -2.94
N LEU A 23 11.27 -5.57 -2.38
CA LEU A 23 11.31 -5.85 -0.95
C LEU A 23 11.37 -7.35 -0.73
N ALA A 24 11.88 -7.74 0.43
CA ALA A 24 12.18 -9.14 0.71
C ALA A 24 10.91 -9.98 0.93
N SER A 25 9.83 -9.35 1.39
CA SER A 25 8.62 -10.10 1.71
C SER A 25 7.40 -9.19 1.69
N ALA A 26 6.23 -9.82 1.65
CA ALA A 26 4.96 -9.08 1.76
C ALA A 26 4.88 -8.31 3.07
N TYR A 27 5.36 -8.92 4.15
CA TYR A 27 5.37 -8.27 5.46
C TYR A 27 6.17 -6.96 5.43
N ALA A 28 7.35 -7.00 4.80
CA ALA A 28 8.19 -5.81 4.67
C ALA A 28 7.47 -4.72 3.87
N ALA A 29 6.76 -5.11 2.81
CA ALA A 29 6.02 -4.16 1.99
C ALA A 29 4.88 -3.51 2.78
N ILE A 30 4.15 -4.30 3.53
CA ILE A 30 3.04 -3.80 4.34
C ILE A 30 3.56 -2.85 5.42
N ARG A 31 4.65 -3.21 6.07
CA ARG A 31 5.25 -2.33 7.09
C ARG A 31 5.71 -1.01 6.50
N ARG A 32 6.31 -1.05 5.30
CA ARG A 32 6.73 0.17 4.62
C ARG A 32 5.52 1.05 4.32
N ALA A 33 4.45 0.45 3.82
CA ALA A 33 3.24 1.18 3.47
C ALA A 33 2.62 1.84 4.70
N VAL A 34 2.53 1.11 5.79
CA VAL A 34 1.94 1.64 7.04
C VAL A 34 2.75 2.82 7.58
N LYS A 35 4.08 2.74 7.46
CA LYS A 35 4.94 3.83 7.92
C LYS A 35 4.80 5.09 7.07
N LEU A 36 4.52 4.93 5.79
CA LEU A 36 4.39 6.07 4.88
C LEU A 36 3.01 6.74 4.97
N ALA A 37 2.02 6.00 5.42
CA ALA A 37 0.65 6.48 5.51
C ALA A 37 0.45 7.32 6.77
N GLU A 38 -0.44 8.30 6.65
CA GLU A 38 -0.87 9.11 7.80
C GLU A 38 -2.30 8.74 8.15
N ASP A 39 -2.78 9.24 9.28
CA ASP A 39 -4.15 8.97 9.71
C ASP A 39 -5.15 9.42 8.64
N GLY A 40 -6.08 8.53 8.32
CA GLY A 40 -7.09 8.80 7.32
C GLY A 40 -6.70 8.46 5.90
N ASP A 41 -5.45 8.09 5.67
CA ASP A 41 -5.01 7.67 4.34
C ASP A 41 -5.49 6.26 4.04
N LEU A 42 -5.79 6.01 2.77
CA LEU A 42 -6.08 4.67 2.28
C LEU A 42 -4.80 4.08 1.72
N VAL A 43 -4.52 2.85 2.10
CA VAL A 43 -3.28 2.18 1.72
C VAL A 43 -3.60 0.86 1.06
N GLU A 44 -2.94 0.60 -0.07
CA GLU A 44 -2.99 -0.70 -0.74
C GLU A 44 -1.58 -1.14 -1.05
N VAL A 45 -1.34 -2.44 -0.93
CA VAL A 45 -0.07 -3.05 -1.34
C VAL A 45 -0.40 -4.13 -2.36
N TRP A 46 0.25 -4.05 -3.51
CA TRP A 46 0.01 -4.96 -4.62
C TRP A 46 1.28 -5.71 -4.97
N LEU A 47 1.12 -6.99 -5.27
CA LEU A 47 2.17 -7.82 -5.86
C LEU A 47 1.66 -8.28 -7.21
N GLY A 48 2.17 -7.68 -8.28
CA GLY A 48 1.63 -7.93 -9.61
C GLY A 48 0.18 -7.48 -9.70
N LEU A 49 -0.70 -8.39 -10.04
CA LEU A 49 -2.13 -8.10 -10.17
C LEU A 49 -2.91 -8.45 -8.90
N THR A 50 -2.23 -8.81 -7.84
CA THR A 50 -2.88 -9.24 -6.60
C THR A 50 -2.72 -8.18 -5.53
N CYS A 51 -3.83 -7.72 -4.98
CA CYS A 51 -3.82 -6.83 -3.82
C CYS A 51 -3.65 -7.69 -2.56
N ILE A 52 -2.52 -7.53 -1.89
CA ILE A 52 -2.20 -8.36 -0.72
C ILE A 52 -2.53 -7.66 0.59
N TYR A 53 -2.81 -6.37 0.57
CA TYR A 53 -3.18 -5.62 1.75
C TYR A 53 -3.95 -4.38 1.34
N SER A 54 -5.02 -4.08 2.06
CA SER A 54 -5.81 -2.87 1.80
C SER A 54 -6.52 -2.46 3.07
N THR A 55 -6.38 -1.19 3.43
CA THR A 55 -7.13 -0.65 4.57
C THR A 55 -8.59 -0.42 4.21
N ALA A 56 -8.88 -0.17 2.93
CA ALA A 56 -10.25 0.07 2.49
C ALA A 56 -11.10 -1.19 2.55
N GLY A 57 -10.51 -2.35 2.29
CA GLY A 57 -11.23 -3.60 2.28
C GLY A 57 -11.51 -4.19 3.65
N ALA A 58 -10.90 -3.65 4.68
CA ALA A 58 -11.03 -4.19 6.03
C ALA A 58 -12.37 -3.83 6.69
N ALA A 59 -13.17 -3.02 6.05
CA ALA A 59 -14.40 -2.50 6.63
C ALA A 59 -15.59 -3.45 6.52
N ILE A 60 -15.41 -4.61 6.02
CA ILE A 60 -16.52 -5.54 5.81
C ILE A 60 -16.76 -6.38 7.05
#